data_44f42881661c9ed4aa0b4965c2f0721f
#
_entry.id   44f42881661c9ed4aa0b4965c2f0721f
#
_cell.length_a   1.000
_cell.length_b   1.000
_cell.length_c   1.000
_cell.angle_alpha   90.00
_cell.angle_beta   90.00
_cell.angle_gamma   90.00
#
_symmetry.space_group_name_H-M   'P 1'
#
loop_
_entity.id
_entity.type
_entity.pdbx_description
1 polymer ?
#
loop_
_entity_poly.entity_id
_entity_poly.type
_entity_poly.pdbx_seq_one_letter_code
_entity_poly.pdbx_strand_id
1 'polypeptide(L)'
;MRILILICCLLVSVAEAKEEPIVIIISMDGVPHYIADNPLLTAFKHMEKYGIKADHLTPVYQSTTYPSHVSMATGVYPDRHGILHNSFIDTQQGRFNYDADANWIEVPPIWVLAEQQGIKSAVFFWVGSETDWHGVGASYRKAPFDPNIKEEQKIEQILKWVDMDKANRPRLIMSYWDGTDDLGHIDGPESSRVSQQQLRQNKLLQDLITAIDDREAWGHITLIVVSDHGMTEVTNYINLEQLLRTSGIKARISAGPAVAHVFLQADDIKEAKDFLSKQEHLVVYRKKDLPDSFHLNHPSRTGDIVVTTAAPNMFSSFGQPKGMHGYRPETPDMW
;
A
#
# COMPACT_ATOMS: atom_id res chain seq x y z
N MET A 1 22.22 -79.79 -1.93
CA MET A 1 21.12 -78.85 -1.68
C MET A 1 21.75 -77.47 -1.46
N ARG A 2 21.74 -76.61 -2.51
CA ARG A 2 22.33 -75.26 -2.47
C ARG A 2 21.19 -74.26 -2.20
N ILE A 3 21.22 -73.59 -1.09
CA ILE A 3 20.26 -72.54 -0.71
C ILE A 3 20.71 -71.24 -1.38
N LEU A 4 19.90 -70.76 -2.33
CA LEU A 4 20.07 -69.47 -2.97
C LEU A 4 19.42 -68.39 -2.07
N ILE A 5 20.21 -67.56 -1.42
CA ILE A 5 19.71 -66.41 -0.65
C ILE A 5 19.51 -65.28 -1.65
N LEU A 6 18.25 -64.92 -1.93
CA LEU A 6 17.85 -63.78 -2.75
C LEU A 6 17.86 -62.54 -1.84
N ILE A 7 18.89 -61.69 -1.99
CA ILE A 7 18.93 -60.38 -1.29
C ILE A 7 18.09 -59.41 -2.14
N CYS A 8 16.86 -59.13 -1.66
CA CYS A 8 16.01 -58.07 -2.23
C CYS A 8 16.49 -56.71 -1.72
N CYS A 9 17.28 -55.99 -2.48
CA CYS A 9 17.58 -54.58 -2.21
C CYS A 9 16.32 -53.74 -2.42
N LEU A 10 15.62 -53.39 -1.34
CA LEU A 10 14.58 -52.37 -1.36
C LEU A 10 15.27 -51.01 -1.58
N LEU A 11 15.25 -50.51 -2.81
CA LEU A 11 15.52 -49.11 -3.10
C LEU A 11 14.36 -48.29 -2.54
N VAL A 12 14.51 -47.83 -1.30
CA VAL A 12 13.66 -46.77 -0.77
C VAL A 12 14.06 -45.48 -1.45
N SER A 13 13.34 -45.13 -2.52
CA SER A 13 13.40 -43.75 -3.05
C SER A 13 12.84 -42.83 -1.96
N VAL A 14 13.72 -42.16 -1.24
CA VAL A 14 13.34 -41.02 -0.40
C VAL A 14 12.88 -39.95 -1.38
N ALA A 15 11.56 -39.84 -1.56
CA ALA A 15 10.98 -38.69 -2.25
C ALA A 15 11.37 -37.49 -1.39
N GLU A 16 12.29 -36.68 -1.86
CA GLU A 16 12.64 -35.42 -1.24
C GLU A 16 11.36 -34.59 -1.18
N ALA A 17 10.86 -34.34 0.03
CA ALA A 17 9.64 -33.59 0.22
C ALA A 17 9.87 -32.19 -0.34
N LYS A 18 9.18 -31.88 -1.42
CA LYS A 18 9.25 -30.56 -2.08
C LYS A 18 9.06 -29.46 -1.03
N GLU A 19 9.97 -28.49 -1.02
CA GLU A 19 9.84 -27.33 -0.14
C GLU A 19 8.52 -26.60 -0.41
N GLU A 20 7.87 -26.14 0.66
CA GLU A 20 6.63 -25.39 0.54
C GLU A 20 6.91 -23.99 0.02
N PRO A 21 6.09 -23.46 -0.89
CA PRO A 21 6.31 -22.13 -1.46
C PRO A 21 6.17 -21.04 -0.41
N ILE A 22 7.06 -20.07 -0.47
CA ILE A 22 7.06 -18.84 0.33
C ILE A 22 6.88 -17.66 -0.63
N VAL A 23 5.97 -16.76 -0.31
CA VAL A 23 5.78 -15.50 -1.02
C VAL A 23 6.26 -14.37 -0.12
N ILE A 24 7.20 -13.56 -0.61
CA ILE A 24 7.69 -12.34 0.03
C ILE A 24 7.21 -11.16 -0.79
N ILE A 25 6.46 -10.25 -0.16
CA ILE A 25 5.95 -9.02 -0.80
C ILE A 25 6.58 -7.83 -0.09
N ILE A 26 7.28 -6.99 -0.83
CA ILE A 26 7.83 -5.73 -0.35
C ILE A 26 7.10 -4.60 -1.05
N SER A 27 6.51 -3.69 -0.29
CA SER A 27 5.97 -2.43 -0.80
C SER A 27 6.96 -1.31 -0.49
N MET A 28 7.36 -0.58 -1.53
CA MET A 28 8.24 0.59 -1.45
C MET A 28 7.38 1.83 -1.69
N ASP A 29 7.03 2.54 -0.61
CA ASP A 29 6.10 3.66 -0.62
C ASP A 29 6.60 4.84 -1.48
N GLY A 30 5.71 5.37 -2.30
CA GLY A 30 5.97 6.55 -3.12
C GLY A 30 6.99 6.35 -4.25
N VAL A 31 7.29 5.11 -4.62
CA VAL A 31 8.27 4.79 -5.67
C VAL A 31 7.59 4.67 -7.03
N PRO A 32 7.90 5.55 -8.00
CA PRO A 32 7.24 5.54 -9.31
C PRO A 32 7.75 4.38 -10.17
N HIS A 33 6.90 3.92 -11.12
CA HIS A 33 7.16 2.78 -11.99
C HIS A 33 8.47 2.89 -12.81
N TYR A 34 8.79 4.10 -13.27
CA TYR A 34 9.98 4.35 -14.11
C TYR A 34 11.31 4.14 -13.39
N ILE A 35 11.29 4.00 -12.06
CA ILE A 35 12.52 3.73 -11.30
C ILE A 35 13.18 2.43 -11.76
N ALA A 36 12.39 1.42 -12.11
CA ALA A 36 12.89 0.14 -12.59
C ALA A 36 13.66 0.25 -13.93
N ASP A 37 13.52 1.36 -14.66
CA ASP A 37 14.25 1.62 -15.90
C ASP A 37 15.62 2.27 -15.66
N ASN A 38 15.87 2.79 -14.46
CA ASN A 38 17.14 3.41 -14.10
C ASN A 38 18.28 2.36 -14.11
N PRO A 39 19.30 2.51 -14.96
CA PRO A 39 20.38 1.52 -15.06
C PRO A 39 21.27 1.41 -13.81
N LEU A 40 21.22 2.38 -12.91
CA LEU A 40 21.95 2.36 -11.65
C LEU A 40 21.28 1.45 -10.60
N LEU A 41 20.03 1.08 -10.80
CA LEU A 41 19.25 0.26 -9.87
C LEU A 41 19.36 -1.23 -10.24
N THR A 42 20.49 -1.81 -9.90
CA THR A 42 20.92 -3.16 -10.34
C THR A 42 20.01 -4.28 -9.85
N ALA A 43 19.37 -4.13 -8.67
CA ALA A 43 18.43 -5.11 -8.16
C ALA A 43 17.19 -5.22 -9.04
N PHE A 44 16.63 -4.10 -9.50
CA PHE A 44 15.50 -4.10 -10.43
C PHE A 44 15.88 -4.70 -11.78
N LYS A 45 17.09 -4.41 -12.29
CA LYS A 45 17.61 -5.06 -13.51
C LYS A 45 17.82 -6.56 -13.36
N HIS A 46 18.25 -7.01 -12.17
CA HIS A 46 18.34 -8.43 -11.86
C HIS A 46 16.94 -9.08 -11.89
N MET A 47 15.96 -8.47 -11.22
CA MET A 47 14.57 -8.97 -11.19
C MET A 47 13.94 -8.98 -12.58
N GLU A 48 14.16 -7.95 -13.40
CA GLU A 48 13.69 -7.91 -14.80
C GLU A 48 14.29 -9.04 -15.64
N LYS A 49 15.57 -9.35 -15.44
CA LYS A 49 16.28 -10.39 -16.19
C LYS A 49 15.84 -11.81 -15.85
N TYR A 50 15.57 -12.08 -14.58
CA TYR A 50 15.29 -13.44 -14.07
C TYR A 50 13.85 -13.66 -13.65
N GLY A 51 13.02 -12.64 -13.66
CA GLY A 51 11.63 -12.65 -13.27
C GLY A 51 10.72 -12.01 -14.32
N ILE A 52 9.70 -11.30 -13.82
CA ILE A 52 8.71 -10.59 -14.64
C ILE A 52 8.60 -9.17 -14.13
N LYS A 53 8.63 -8.19 -15.03
CA LYS A 53 8.34 -6.79 -14.77
C LYS A 53 7.03 -6.42 -15.44
N ALA A 54 6.08 -5.85 -14.71
CA ALA A 54 4.93 -5.16 -15.29
C ALA A 54 5.34 -3.77 -15.80
N ASP A 55 4.60 -3.21 -16.75
CA ASP A 55 4.84 -1.84 -17.19
C ASP A 55 4.63 -0.87 -16.03
N HIS A 56 3.55 -1.04 -15.27
CA HIS A 56 3.26 -0.33 -14.02
C HIS A 56 2.21 -1.07 -13.20
N LEU A 57 2.04 -0.67 -11.94
CA LEU A 57 0.91 -1.01 -11.11
C LEU A 57 0.03 0.23 -10.96
N THR A 58 -1.17 0.21 -11.55
CA THR A 58 -2.12 1.32 -11.42
C THR A 58 -2.66 1.39 -9.99
N PRO A 59 -2.41 2.50 -9.25
CA PRO A 59 -2.94 2.63 -7.90
C PRO A 59 -4.46 2.80 -7.90
N VAL A 60 -5.08 2.62 -6.74
CA VAL A 60 -6.50 2.98 -6.57
C VAL A 60 -6.67 4.49 -6.47
N TYR A 61 -7.87 5.00 -6.71
CA TYR A 61 -8.21 6.37 -6.38
C TYR A 61 -8.84 6.42 -4.96
N GLN A 62 -8.37 7.19 -4.04
CA GLN A 62 -7.22 8.10 -4.02
C GLN A 62 -5.92 7.28 -3.95
N SER A 63 -4.92 7.67 -4.73
CA SER A 63 -3.60 7.04 -4.72
C SER A 63 -2.82 7.49 -3.47
N THR A 64 -3.23 6.98 -2.31
CA THR A 64 -2.62 7.24 -1.00
C THR A 64 -2.32 5.95 -0.28
N THR A 65 -1.41 5.99 0.67
CA THR A 65 -0.82 4.83 1.35
C THR A 65 -1.85 3.83 1.86
N TYR A 66 -2.83 4.26 2.67
CA TYR A 66 -3.80 3.34 3.28
C TYR A 66 -4.74 2.69 2.27
N PRO A 67 -5.45 3.44 1.39
CA PRO A 67 -6.31 2.82 0.37
C PRO A 67 -5.57 1.84 -0.53
N SER A 68 -4.37 2.21 -0.99
CA SER A 68 -3.59 1.38 -1.91
C SER A 68 -3.11 0.08 -1.24
N HIS A 69 -2.51 0.18 -0.05
CA HIS A 69 -2.04 -0.99 0.69
C HIS A 69 -3.17 -1.93 1.11
N VAL A 70 -4.31 -1.38 1.55
CA VAL A 70 -5.47 -2.19 1.91
C VAL A 70 -6.08 -2.83 0.67
N SER A 71 -6.14 -2.12 -0.47
CA SER A 71 -6.60 -2.72 -1.74
C SER A 71 -5.70 -3.87 -2.19
N MET A 72 -4.37 -3.72 -2.13
CA MET A 72 -3.42 -4.80 -2.43
C MET A 72 -3.60 -6.00 -1.49
N ALA A 73 -3.85 -5.74 -0.20
CA ALA A 73 -4.01 -6.79 0.80
C ALA A 73 -5.37 -7.49 0.75
N THR A 74 -6.42 -6.85 0.22
CA THR A 74 -7.79 -7.39 0.23
C THR A 74 -8.29 -7.83 -1.16
N GLY A 75 -7.64 -7.34 -2.23
CA GLY A 75 -8.07 -7.61 -3.60
C GLY A 75 -9.35 -6.90 -4.01
N VAL A 76 -9.80 -5.88 -3.26
CA VAL A 76 -10.98 -5.07 -3.58
C VAL A 76 -10.69 -3.58 -3.49
N TYR A 77 -11.58 -2.75 -4.04
CA TYR A 77 -11.44 -1.30 -4.09
C TYR A 77 -11.88 -0.62 -2.77
N PRO A 78 -11.51 0.68 -2.58
CA PRO A 78 -11.79 1.44 -1.34
C PRO A 78 -13.27 1.48 -0.92
N ASP A 79 -14.20 1.56 -1.84
CA ASP A 79 -15.65 1.53 -1.55
C ASP A 79 -16.13 0.17 -1.00
N ARG A 80 -15.33 -0.89 -1.15
CA ARG A 80 -15.63 -2.25 -0.66
C ARG A 80 -14.88 -2.59 0.62
N HIS A 81 -13.61 -2.21 0.74
CA HIS A 81 -12.87 -2.44 1.99
C HIS A 81 -13.01 -1.30 3.00
N GLY A 82 -13.64 -0.19 2.61
CA GLY A 82 -14.01 0.91 3.49
C GLY A 82 -12.91 1.94 3.76
N ILE A 83 -11.65 1.68 3.49
CA ILE A 83 -10.56 2.63 3.74
C ILE A 83 -10.44 3.59 2.54
N LEU A 84 -11.08 4.76 2.66
CA LEU A 84 -11.13 5.74 1.56
C LEU A 84 -9.91 6.66 1.50
N HIS A 85 -9.23 6.85 2.64
CA HIS A 85 -8.05 7.70 2.79
C HIS A 85 -7.28 7.33 4.06
N ASN A 86 -6.10 7.93 4.28
CA ASN A 86 -5.32 7.82 5.50
C ASN A 86 -6.04 8.44 6.72
N SER A 87 -6.93 9.39 6.49
CA SER A 87 -7.84 9.95 7.50
C SER A 87 -9.19 10.29 6.86
N PHE A 88 -10.29 9.82 7.43
CA PHE A 88 -11.64 10.08 6.92
C PHE A 88 -12.69 10.14 8.04
N ILE A 89 -13.88 10.63 7.71
CA ILE A 89 -15.05 10.64 8.59
C ILE A 89 -15.96 9.48 8.19
N ASP A 90 -16.31 8.65 9.17
CA ASP A 90 -17.44 7.72 9.07
C ASP A 90 -18.61 8.30 9.86
N THR A 91 -19.78 8.43 9.23
CA THR A 91 -20.98 9.01 9.86
C THR A 91 -21.57 8.14 10.97
N GLN A 92 -21.17 6.87 11.05
CA GLN A 92 -21.64 5.90 12.04
C GLN A 92 -20.62 5.62 13.14
N GLN A 93 -19.30 5.54 12.77
CA GLN A 93 -18.22 5.12 13.66
C GLN A 93 -17.34 6.29 14.15
N GLY A 94 -17.46 7.47 13.54
CA GLY A 94 -16.66 8.63 13.89
C GLY A 94 -15.52 8.93 12.93
N ARG A 95 -14.31 9.15 13.41
CA ARG A 95 -13.16 9.51 12.57
C ARG A 95 -12.10 8.42 12.60
N PHE A 96 -11.74 7.92 11.44
CA PHE A 96 -10.50 7.20 11.20
C PHE A 96 -9.36 8.20 11.00
N ASN A 97 -8.21 7.95 11.60
CA ASN A 97 -7.01 8.77 11.43
C ASN A 97 -5.77 7.93 11.69
N TYR A 98 -5.26 7.24 10.68
CA TYR A 98 -4.14 6.30 10.82
C TYR A 98 -4.39 5.31 11.97
N ASP A 99 -5.63 4.86 12.13
CA ASP A 99 -6.03 4.02 13.26
C ASP A 99 -5.49 2.61 13.08
N ALA A 100 -4.92 2.08 14.16
CA ALA A 100 -4.33 0.74 14.19
C ALA A 100 -5.38 -0.39 14.23
N ASP A 101 -6.66 -0.09 14.53
CA ASP A 101 -7.70 -1.11 14.60
C ASP A 101 -8.05 -1.67 13.22
N ALA A 102 -7.64 -2.90 12.96
CA ALA A 102 -7.88 -3.62 11.72
C ALA A 102 -9.38 -3.77 11.38
N ASN A 103 -10.29 -3.63 12.37
CA ASN A 103 -11.74 -3.75 12.15
C ASN A 103 -12.34 -2.56 11.38
N TRP A 104 -11.59 -1.49 11.13
CA TRP A 104 -11.97 -0.47 10.15
C TRP A 104 -12.00 -1.00 8.71
N ILE A 105 -11.27 -2.10 8.42
CA ILE A 105 -11.26 -2.78 7.12
C ILE A 105 -12.45 -3.73 7.08
N GLU A 106 -13.34 -3.57 6.09
CA GLU A 106 -14.63 -4.27 6.04
C GLU A 106 -14.53 -5.67 5.38
N VAL A 107 -13.37 -6.04 4.86
CA VAL A 107 -13.12 -7.35 4.24
C VAL A 107 -11.79 -7.94 4.70
N PRO A 108 -11.63 -9.27 4.78
CA PRO A 108 -10.44 -9.87 5.33
C PRO A 108 -9.19 -9.61 4.47
N PRO A 109 -8.09 -9.10 5.07
CA PRO A 109 -6.79 -9.04 4.40
C PRO A 109 -6.20 -10.43 4.12
N ILE A 110 -5.28 -10.51 3.15
CA ILE A 110 -4.68 -11.77 2.67
C ILE A 110 -3.97 -12.56 3.78
N TRP A 111 -3.34 -11.89 4.76
CA TRP A 111 -2.72 -12.58 5.90
C TRP A 111 -3.76 -13.26 6.80
N VAL A 112 -4.94 -12.65 6.97
CA VAL A 112 -6.06 -13.26 7.71
C VAL A 112 -6.58 -14.49 6.96
N LEU A 113 -6.76 -14.38 5.63
CA LEU A 113 -7.19 -15.50 4.80
C LEU A 113 -6.16 -16.65 4.80
N ALA A 114 -4.86 -16.33 4.83
CA ALA A 114 -3.79 -17.32 4.96
C ALA A 114 -3.88 -18.06 6.29
N GLU A 115 -3.98 -17.33 7.40
CA GLU A 115 -4.10 -17.92 8.74
C GLU A 115 -5.36 -18.80 8.91
N GLN A 116 -6.49 -18.37 8.35
CA GLN A 116 -7.73 -19.15 8.34
C GLN A 116 -7.59 -20.48 7.58
N GLN A 117 -6.65 -20.56 6.64
CA GLN A 117 -6.31 -21.77 5.89
C GLN A 117 -5.14 -22.55 6.49
N GLY A 118 -4.69 -22.19 7.69
CA GLY A 118 -3.55 -22.84 8.34
C GLY A 118 -2.18 -22.47 7.75
N ILE A 119 -2.11 -21.43 6.94
CA ILE A 119 -0.87 -20.90 6.36
C ILE A 119 -0.39 -19.76 7.25
N LYS A 120 0.75 -19.97 7.94
CA LYS A 120 1.35 -18.92 8.77
C LYS A 120 1.78 -17.74 7.92
N SER A 121 1.48 -16.54 8.40
CA SER A 121 1.87 -15.29 7.80
C SER A 121 2.78 -14.47 8.72
N ALA A 122 3.61 -13.62 8.13
CA ALA A 122 4.47 -12.68 8.83
C ALA A 122 4.33 -11.30 8.21
N VAL A 123 4.07 -10.28 9.03
CA VAL A 123 3.83 -8.94 8.52
C VAL A 123 4.71 -7.92 9.26
N PHE A 124 5.47 -7.14 8.48
CA PHE A 124 6.32 -6.06 8.98
C PHE A 124 5.75 -4.71 8.52
N PHE A 125 4.97 -4.06 9.38
CA PHE A 125 4.40 -2.72 9.19
C PHE A 125 3.42 -2.55 8.02
N TRP A 126 2.93 -3.62 7.41
CA TRP A 126 1.92 -3.44 6.38
C TRP A 126 0.65 -2.81 6.96
N VAL A 127 0.10 -1.81 6.26
CA VAL A 127 -1.08 -1.07 6.69
C VAL A 127 -2.25 -2.00 7.04
N GLY A 128 -2.84 -1.81 8.22
CA GLY A 128 -3.97 -2.59 8.70
C GLY A 128 -3.59 -3.93 9.35
N SER A 129 -2.29 -4.20 9.57
CA SER A 129 -1.84 -5.44 10.21
C SER A 129 -1.51 -5.27 11.71
N GLU A 130 -1.69 -4.10 12.28
CA GLU A 130 -1.24 -3.79 13.64
C GLU A 130 -2.03 -4.50 14.72
N THR A 131 -3.31 -4.78 14.47
CA THR A 131 -4.20 -5.54 15.36
C THR A 131 -4.82 -6.74 14.64
N ASP A 132 -5.58 -7.54 15.37
CA ASP A 132 -6.32 -8.66 14.79
C ASP A 132 -7.59 -8.18 14.11
N TRP A 133 -7.82 -8.63 12.90
CA TRP A 133 -9.08 -8.45 12.20
C TRP A 133 -10.08 -9.50 12.69
N HIS A 134 -11.15 -9.07 13.38
CA HIS A 134 -12.16 -9.96 13.97
C HIS A 134 -11.53 -11.15 14.74
N GLY A 135 -10.45 -10.90 15.49
CA GLY A 135 -9.78 -11.90 16.30
C GLY A 135 -8.79 -12.79 15.56
N VAL A 136 -8.52 -12.55 14.29
CA VAL A 136 -7.50 -13.26 13.49
C VAL A 136 -6.46 -12.28 12.98
N GLY A 137 -5.19 -12.54 13.25
CA GLY A 137 -4.06 -11.72 12.80
C GLY A 137 -2.92 -12.58 12.27
N ALA A 138 -1.87 -11.96 11.76
CA ALA A 138 -0.68 -12.68 11.32
C ALA A 138 0.00 -13.39 12.48
N SER A 139 0.48 -14.63 12.28
CA SER A 139 1.24 -15.42 13.26
C SER A 139 2.46 -14.67 13.78
N TYR A 140 3.11 -13.90 12.90
CA TYR A 140 4.25 -13.05 13.24
C TYR A 140 3.97 -11.64 12.73
N ARG A 141 4.09 -10.65 13.62
CA ARG A 141 3.95 -9.25 13.21
C ARG A 141 4.94 -8.35 13.93
N LYS A 142 5.34 -7.29 13.25
CA LYS A 142 6.00 -6.13 13.84
C LYS A 142 4.99 -5.00 13.85
N ALA A 143 4.63 -4.54 15.03
CA ALA A 143 3.68 -3.47 15.32
C ALA A 143 3.96 -2.90 16.71
N PRO A 144 3.58 -1.65 17.01
CA PRO A 144 3.04 -0.66 16.07
C PRO A 144 4.08 -0.20 15.05
N PHE A 145 3.66 0.58 14.05
CA PHE A 145 4.59 1.24 13.12
C PHE A 145 5.54 2.16 13.89
N ASP A 146 6.83 2.02 13.59
CA ASP A 146 7.90 2.86 14.16
C ASP A 146 8.80 3.37 13.03
N PRO A 147 8.77 4.67 12.71
CA PRO A 147 9.58 5.25 11.63
C PRO A 147 11.09 5.23 11.90
N ASN A 148 11.51 4.93 13.14
CA ASN A 148 12.94 4.81 13.48
C ASN A 148 13.53 3.44 13.11
N ILE A 149 12.69 2.45 12.82
CA ILE A 149 13.14 1.12 12.37
C ILE A 149 13.66 1.22 10.94
N LYS A 150 14.95 1.00 10.80
CA LYS A 150 15.64 1.06 9.50
C LYS A 150 15.25 -0.11 8.59
N GLU A 151 15.27 0.12 7.29
CA GLU A 151 14.92 -0.90 6.29
C GLU A 151 15.86 -2.12 6.33
N GLU A 152 17.13 -1.96 6.74
CA GLU A 152 18.07 -3.07 7.01
C GLU A 152 17.50 -4.06 8.03
N GLN A 153 16.89 -3.56 9.10
CA GLN A 153 16.30 -4.40 10.14
C GLN A 153 15.05 -5.16 9.63
N LYS A 154 14.35 -4.57 8.65
CA LYS A 154 13.23 -5.25 7.98
C LYS A 154 13.74 -6.47 7.19
N ILE A 155 14.84 -6.33 6.43
CA ILE A 155 15.48 -7.45 5.71
C ILE A 155 15.99 -8.53 6.66
N GLU A 156 16.72 -8.15 7.72
CA GLU A 156 17.19 -9.10 8.72
C GLU A 156 16.04 -9.92 9.31
N GLN A 157 14.91 -9.28 9.57
CA GLN A 157 13.75 -9.98 10.12
C GLN A 157 13.08 -10.88 9.08
N ILE A 158 12.98 -10.47 7.82
CA ILE A 158 12.49 -11.32 6.72
C ILE A 158 13.33 -12.59 6.62
N LEU A 159 14.66 -12.46 6.61
CA LEU A 159 15.57 -13.61 6.54
C LEU A 159 15.45 -14.52 7.76
N LYS A 160 15.27 -13.97 8.97
CA LYS A 160 14.99 -14.77 10.17
C LYS A 160 13.70 -15.58 10.02
N TRP A 161 12.66 -15.04 9.41
CA TRP A 161 11.42 -15.77 9.15
C TRP A 161 11.60 -16.86 8.09
N VAL A 162 12.37 -16.58 7.03
CA VAL A 162 12.70 -17.56 5.99
C VAL A 162 13.50 -18.74 6.56
N ASP A 163 14.40 -18.48 7.51
CA ASP A 163 15.28 -19.49 8.12
C ASP A 163 14.62 -20.30 9.24
N MET A 164 13.35 -20.05 9.58
CA MET A 164 12.64 -20.83 10.60
C MET A 164 12.44 -22.28 10.14
N ASP A 165 12.28 -23.17 11.13
CA ASP A 165 11.92 -24.56 10.84
C ASP A 165 10.57 -24.64 10.10
N LYS A 166 10.42 -25.68 9.27
CA LYS A 166 9.29 -25.85 8.36
C LYS A 166 7.91 -25.76 9.05
N ALA A 167 7.81 -26.24 10.30
CA ALA A 167 6.54 -26.24 11.03
C ALA A 167 6.12 -24.83 11.51
N ASN A 168 7.09 -23.93 11.67
CA ASN A 168 6.88 -22.58 12.17
C ASN A 168 7.05 -21.50 11.12
N ARG A 169 7.72 -21.81 10.01
CA ARG A 169 8.04 -20.87 8.92
C ARG A 169 6.79 -20.25 8.32
N PRO A 170 6.69 -18.90 8.24
CA PRO A 170 5.60 -18.24 7.50
C PRO A 170 5.79 -18.47 6.00
N ARG A 171 4.67 -18.66 5.30
CA ARG A 171 4.65 -18.86 3.85
C ARG A 171 4.17 -17.62 3.08
N LEU A 172 3.63 -16.64 3.81
CA LEU A 172 3.35 -15.30 3.33
C LEU A 172 4.11 -14.32 4.21
N ILE A 173 5.00 -13.54 3.61
CA ILE A 173 5.78 -12.50 4.31
C ILE A 173 5.51 -11.17 3.59
N MET A 174 5.07 -10.15 4.33
CA MET A 174 4.77 -8.83 3.77
C MET A 174 5.55 -7.77 4.54
N SER A 175 6.17 -6.83 3.82
CA SER A 175 6.97 -5.76 4.42
C SER A 175 6.71 -4.42 3.74
N TYR A 176 6.57 -3.36 4.53
CA TYR A 176 6.38 -1.99 4.10
C TYR A 176 7.64 -1.15 4.33
N TRP A 177 8.06 -0.39 3.31
CA TRP A 177 9.25 0.47 3.30
C TRP A 177 8.87 1.91 2.94
N ASP A 178 9.00 2.81 3.88
CA ASP A 178 8.46 4.17 3.86
C ASP A 178 9.41 5.26 3.30
N GLY A 179 10.71 4.97 3.23
CA GLY A 179 11.74 6.01 3.10
C GLY A 179 11.72 6.89 1.86
N THR A 180 11.18 6.47 0.71
CA THR A 180 11.11 7.29 -0.50
C THR A 180 9.99 8.32 -0.40
N ASP A 181 8.82 7.94 0.11
CA ASP A 181 7.66 8.81 0.26
C ASP A 181 7.95 10.00 1.17
N ASP A 182 8.48 9.76 2.36
CA ASP A 182 8.84 10.80 3.33
C ASP A 182 9.72 11.90 2.72
N LEU A 183 10.76 11.49 1.99
CA LEU A 183 11.67 12.44 1.34
C LEU A 183 11.03 13.15 0.15
N GLY A 184 10.14 12.48 -0.58
CA GLY A 184 9.35 13.06 -1.66
C GLY A 184 8.49 14.21 -1.17
N HIS A 185 7.84 14.06 -0.04
CA HIS A 185 7.06 15.14 0.59
C HIS A 185 7.91 16.33 1.01
N ILE A 186 9.07 16.09 1.60
CA ILE A 186 9.93 17.15 2.17
C ILE A 186 10.68 17.91 1.07
N ASP A 187 11.27 17.21 0.11
CA ASP A 187 12.25 17.77 -0.82
C ASP A 187 11.73 17.85 -2.26
N GLY A 188 10.62 17.17 -2.56
CA GLY A 188 10.09 16.97 -3.91
C GLY A 188 10.60 15.67 -4.55
N PRO A 189 9.83 15.10 -5.49
CA PRO A 189 10.10 13.78 -6.08
C PRO A 189 11.44 13.72 -6.83
N GLU A 190 11.85 14.81 -7.47
CA GLU A 190 13.08 14.90 -8.28
C GLU A 190 14.34 15.27 -7.46
N SER A 191 14.24 15.31 -6.14
CA SER A 191 15.36 15.73 -5.30
C SER A 191 16.50 14.71 -5.27
N SER A 192 17.72 15.19 -5.07
CA SER A 192 18.89 14.31 -4.92
C SER A 192 18.79 13.39 -3.70
N ARG A 193 18.06 13.78 -2.65
CA ARG A 193 17.84 12.94 -1.47
C ARG A 193 16.91 11.78 -1.76
N VAL A 194 15.86 12.00 -2.56
CA VAL A 194 14.98 10.92 -3.06
C VAL A 194 15.81 9.93 -3.89
N SER A 195 16.60 10.43 -4.86
CA SER A 195 17.46 9.56 -5.68
C SER A 195 18.46 8.75 -4.84
N GLN A 196 19.05 9.34 -3.80
CA GLN A 196 19.95 8.64 -2.88
C GLN A 196 19.22 7.56 -2.06
N GLN A 197 18.01 7.82 -1.61
CA GLN A 197 17.20 6.84 -0.89
C GLN A 197 16.81 5.67 -1.80
N GLN A 198 16.45 5.93 -3.04
CA GLN A 198 16.17 4.89 -4.03
C GLN A 198 17.40 4.00 -4.30
N LEU A 199 18.58 4.59 -4.40
CA LEU A 199 19.84 3.83 -4.51
C LEU A 199 20.10 2.97 -3.27
N ARG A 200 19.81 3.49 -2.08
CA ARG A 200 19.92 2.73 -0.83
C ARG A 200 18.94 1.57 -0.80
N GLN A 201 17.66 1.80 -1.11
CA GLN A 201 16.65 0.74 -1.18
C GLN A 201 17.00 -0.32 -2.23
N ASN A 202 17.52 0.09 -3.39
CA ASN A 202 18.03 -0.84 -4.40
C ASN A 202 19.15 -1.73 -3.85
N LYS A 203 20.10 -1.15 -3.09
CA LYS A 203 21.18 -1.93 -2.47
C LYS A 203 20.60 -2.97 -1.49
N LEU A 204 19.66 -2.57 -0.65
CA LEU A 204 19.02 -3.47 0.30
C LEU A 204 18.24 -4.59 -0.39
N LEU A 205 17.55 -4.27 -1.47
CA LEU A 205 16.90 -5.27 -2.30
C LEU A 205 17.89 -6.25 -2.93
N GLN A 206 19.06 -5.74 -3.39
CA GLN A 206 20.14 -6.59 -3.89
C GLN A 206 20.71 -7.50 -2.79
N ASP A 207 20.87 -7.00 -1.58
CA ASP A 207 21.33 -7.78 -0.43
C ASP A 207 20.33 -8.91 -0.10
N LEU A 208 19.03 -8.65 -0.17
CA LEU A 208 17.99 -9.68 -0.02
C LEU A 208 18.05 -10.73 -1.15
N ILE A 209 18.15 -10.31 -2.41
CA ILE A 209 18.29 -11.20 -3.56
C ILE A 209 19.52 -12.11 -3.36
N THR A 210 20.67 -11.54 -3.03
CA THR A 210 21.89 -12.32 -2.76
C THR A 210 21.70 -13.32 -1.62
N ALA A 211 21.02 -12.91 -0.55
CA ALA A 211 20.73 -13.81 0.57
C ALA A 211 19.81 -14.98 0.18
N ILE A 212 18.91 -14.79 -0.77
CA ILE A 212 18.06 -15.86 -1.34
C ILE A 212 18.89 -16.75 -2.28
N ASP A 213 19.80 -16.17 -3.09
CA ASP A 213 20.75 -16.91 -3.94
C ASP A 213 21.65 -17.83 -3.08
N ASP A 214 22.25 -17.31 -2.01
CA ASP A 214 23.13 -18.06 -1.11
C ASP A 214 22.42 -19.26 -0.42
N ARG A 215 21.10 -19.20 -0.32
CA ARG A 215 20.25 -20.29 0.18
C ARG A 215 19.79 -21.27 -0.88
N GLU A 216 20.12 -21.00 -2.17
CA GLU A 216 19.59 -21.75 -3.31
C GLU A 216 18.04 -21.87 -3.30
N ALA A 217 17.36 -20.83 -2.80
CA ALA A 217 15.97 -20.92 -2.39
C ALA A 217 14.95 -20.49 -3.46
N TRP A 218 15.36 -20.06 -4.66
CA TRP A 218 14.46 -19.61 -5.72
C TRP A 218 13.50 -20.70 -6.23
N GLY A 219 13.80 -21.98 -5.96
CA GLY A 219 12.90 -23.08 -6.30
C GLY A 219 11.57 -23.07 -5.49
N HIS A 220 11.51 -22.31 -4.37
CA HIS A 220 10.35 -22.25 -3.51
C HIS A 220 10.07 -20.82 -2.96
N ILE A 221 10.94 -19.84 -3.15
CA ILE A 221 10.68 -18.44 -2.80
C ILE A 221 10.25 -17.65 -4.04
N THR A 222 9.19 -16.88 -3.90
CA THR A 222 8.77 -15.84 -4.85
C THR A 222 8.90 -14.49 -4.18
N LEU A 223 9.73 -13.60 -4.73
CA LEU A 223 9.88 -12.22 -4.29
C LEU A 223 9.08 -11.30 -5.19
N ILE A 224 8.18 -10.51 -4.61
CA ILE A 224 7.36 -9.52 -5.30
C ILE A 224 7.70 -8.16 -4.71
N VAL A 225 8.04 -7.19 -5.57
CA VAL A 225 8.26 -5.79 -5.19
C VAL A 225 7.21 -4.93 -5.87
N VAL A 226 6.52 -4.12 -5.09
CA VAL A 226 5.47 -3.23 -5.56
C VAL A 226 5.66 -1.83 -4.98
N SER A 227 4.96 -0.85 -5.53
CA SER A 227 4.70 0.45 -4.92
C SER A 227 3.20 0.66 -4.81
N ASP A 228 2.78 1.45 -3.87
CA ASP A 228 1.38 1.79 -3.62
C ASP A 228 0.92 3.01 -4.42
N HIS A 229 1.83 3.93 -4.73
CA HIS A 229 1.67 5.09 -5.60
C HIS A 229 3.03 5.69 -5.95
N GLY A 230 3.03 6.66 -6.86
CA GLY A 230 4.16 7.54 -7.13
C GLY A 230 4.03 8.87 -6.39
N MET A 231 4.69 9.92 -6.90
CA MET A 231 4.77 11.24 -6.30
C MET A 231 4.89 12.32 -7.40
N THR A 232 4.20 13.45 -7.24
CA THR A 232 4.33 14.59 -8.17
C THR A 232 4.59 15.89 -7.42
N GLU A 233 5.16 16.89 -8.10
CA GLU A 233 5.36 18.22 -7.52
C GLU A 233 4.05 18.92 -7.23
N VAL A 234 4.05 19.71 -6.14
CA VAL A 234 2.92 20.55 -5.73
C VAL A 234 3.38 22.00 -5.58
N THR A 235 2.67 22.90 -6.21
CA THR A 235 2.98 24.35 -6.22
C THR A 235 1.81 25.23 -5.82
N ASN A 236 0.59 24.67 -5.77
CA ASN A 236 -0.61 25.45 -5.46
C ASN A 236 -1.45 24.77 -4.38
N TYR A 237 -1.84 25.54 -3.35
CA TYR A 237 -2.50 25.03 -2.14
C TYR A 237 -3.89 25.69 -1.98
N ILE A 238 -4.94 24.85 -2.01
CA ILE A 238 -6.34 25.27 -1.96
C ILE A 238 -6.89 25.06 -0.57
N ASN A 239 -7.29 26.12 0.12
CA ASN A 239 -7.93 26.03 1.42
C ASN A 239 -9.45 25.85 1.29
N LEU A 240 -9.89 24.60 1.17
CA LEU A 240 -11.31 24.26 0.99
C LEU A 240 -12.17 24.65 2.20
N GLU A 241 -11.63 24.53 3.43
CA GLU A 241 -12.34 24.94 4.64
C GLU A 241 -12.60 26.44 4.66
N GLN A 242 -11.63 27.24 4.26
CA GLN A 242 -11.80 28.69 4.16
C GLN A 242 -12.81 29.07 3.07
N LEU A 243 -12.79 28.41 1.93
CA LEU A 243 -13.76 28.64 0.86
C LEU A 243 -15.19 28.43 1.35
N LEU A 244 -15.47 27.29 1.97
CA LEU A 244 -16.81 26.99 2.52
C LEU A 244 -17.20 27.94 3.66
N ARG A 245 -16.28 28.29 4.55
CA ARG A 245 -16.55 29.25 5.62
C ARG A 245 -16.91 30.64 5.09
N THR A 246 -16.24 31.11 4.04
CA THR A 246 -16.54 32.42 3.44
C THR A 246 -17.87 32.47 2.69
N SER A 247 -18.36 31.32 2.23
CA SER A 247 -19.70 31.20 1.62
C SER A 247 -20.83 31.14 2.67
N GLY A 248 -20.49 30.98 3.96
CA GLY A 248 -21.49 30.80 5.02
C GLY A 248 -22.02 29.37 5.17
N ILE A 249 -21.59 28.45 4.34
CA ILE A 249 -22.05 27.06 4.32
C ILE A 249 -21.36 26.28 5.45
N LYS A 250 -22.14 25.63 6.30
CA LYS A 250 -21.66 24.77 7.38
C LYS A 250 -21.41 23.36 6.88
N ALA A 251 -20.18 22.90 6.97
CA ALA A 251 -19.79 21.57 6.53
C ALA A 251 -18.80 20.91 7.49
N ARG A 252 -18.81 19.56 7.54
CA ARG A 252 -17.67 18.80 8.04
C ARG A 252 -16.87 18.31 6.83
N ILE A 253 -15.56 18.45 6.88
CA ILE A 253 -14.68 18.11 5.76
C ILE A 253 -13.71 17.02 6.19
N SER A 254 -13.56 16.04 5.31
CA SER A 254 -12.49 15.06 5.35
C SER A 254 -11.73 15.18 4.03
N ALA A 255 -10.60 15.88 4.06
CA ALA A 255 -9.81 16.15 2.87
C ALA A 255 -8.55 15.29 2.87
N GLY A 256 -8.33 14.61 1.75
CA GLY A 256 -7.05 14.13 1.28
C GLY A 256 -6.34 15.20 0.45
N PRO A 257 -5.17 14.90 -0.11
CA PRO A 257 -4.42 15.88 -0.92
C PRO A 257 -5.18 16.36 -2.17
N ALA A 258 -5.84 15.44 -2.87
CA ALA A 258 -6.51 15.74 -4.14
C ALA A 258 -8.01 15.46 -4.13
N VAL A 259 -8.53 14.84 -3.07
CA VAL A 259 -9.96 14.51 -2.91
C VAL A 259 -10.43 14.92 -1.52
N ALA A 260 -11.55 15.60 -1.46
CA ALA A 260 -12.20 15.97 -0.21
C ALA A 260 -13.65 15.50 -0.19
N HIS A 261 -14.05 14.89 0.92
CA HIS A 261 -15.43 14.52 1.23
C HIS A 261 -16.03 15.62 2.10
N VAL A 262 -17.12 16.21 1.63
CA VAL A 262 -17.84 17.30 2.31
C VAL A 262 -19.19 16.78 2.77
N PHE A 263 -19.41 16.78 4.08
CA PHE A 263 -20.64 16.33 4.74
C PHE A 263 -21.49 17.53 5.12
N LEU A 264 -22.72 17.58 4.64
CA LEU A 264 -23.62 18.73 4.65
C LEU A 264 -24.99 18.39 5.22
N GLN A 265 -25.77 19.42 5.59
CA GLN A 265 -27.22 19.27 5.70
C GLN A 265 -27.85 19.18 4.31
N ALA A 266 -28.97 18.46 4.19
CA ALA A 266 -29.58 18.17 2.89
C ALA A 266 -29.90 19.45 2.07
N ASP A 267 -30.32 20.52 2.76
CA ASP A 267 -30.69 21.80 2.13
C ASP A 267 -29.47 22.56 1.58
N ASP A 268 -28.30 22.34 2.15
CA ASP A 268 -27.06 23.04 1.77
C ASP A 268 -26.33 22.39 0.59
N ILE A 269 -26.66 21.14 0.20
CA ILE A 269 -25.93 20.36 -0.80
C ILE A 269 -25.89 21.08 -2.16
N LYS A 270 -27.04 21.63 -2.61
CA LYS A 270 -27.11 22.30 -3.90
C LYS A 270 -26.30 23.58 -3.91
N GLU A 271 -26.43 24.39 -2.86
CA GLU A 271 -25.72 25.66 -2.74
C GLU A 271 -24.20 25.43 -2.68
N ALA A 272 -23.76 24.48 -1.85
CA ALA A 272 -22.35 24.11 -1.73
C ALA A 272 -21.76 23.65 -3.08
N LYS A 273 -22.51 22.77 -3.80
CA LYS A 273 -22.08 22.32 -5.12
C LYS A 273 -21.97 23.50 -6.10
N ASP A 274 -22.99 24.36 -6.17
CA ASP A 274 -23.03 25.49 -7.09
C ASP A 274 -21.93 26.51 -6.78
N PHE A 275 -21.61 26.72 -5.49
CA PHE A 275 -20.51 27.59 -5.05
C PHE A 275 -19.14 26.99 -5.40
N LEU A 276 -18.87 25.73 -5.01
CA LEU A 276 -17.59 25.09 -5.21
C LEU A 276 -17.28 24.83 -6.69
N SER A 277 -18.30 24.56 -7.51
CA SER A 277 -18.13 24.34 -8.95
C SER A 277 -17.69 25.62 -9.73
N LYS A 278 -17.75 26.78 -9.09
CA LYS A 278 -17.26 28.05 -9.67
C LYS A 278 -15.82 28.36 -9.29
N GLN A 279 -15.25 27.59 -8.36
CA GLN A 279 -13.88 27.80 -7.92
C GLN A 279 -12.90 27.18 -8.94
N GLU A 280 -11.80 27.87 -9.19
CA GLU A 280 -10.76 27.39 -10.07
C GLU A 280 -10.14 26.09 -9.53
N HIS A 281 -9.72 25.21 -10.43
CA HIS A 281 -9.04 23.94 -10.12
C HIS A 281 -9.87 22.90 -9.36
N LEU A 282 -11.19 23.12 -9.17
CA LEU A 282 -12.07 22.16 -8.49
C LEU A 282 -13.01 21.48 -9.48
N VAL A 283 -13.17 20.16 -9.30
CA VAL A 283 -14.24 19.38 -9.91
C VAL A 283 -15.12 18.84 -8.80
N VAL A 284 -16.44 19.04 -8.90
CA VAL A 284 -17.38 18.80 -7.79
C VAL A 284 -18.45 17.82 -8.19
N TYR A 285 -18.57 16.75 -7.45
CA TYR A 285 -19.54 15.69 -7.63
C TYR A 285 -20.49 15.63 -6.42
N ARG A 286 -21.79 15.40 -6.64
CA ARG A 286 -22.63 14.87 -5.57
C ARG A 286 -22.33 13.40 -5.41
N LYS A 287 -22.48 12.84 -4.22
CA LYS A 287 -22.26 11.42 -3.94
C LYS A 287 -22.91 10.50 -4.98
N LYS A 288 -24.15 10.78 -5.36
CA LYS A 288 -24.91 9.99 -6.34
C LYS A 288 -24.46 10.14 -7.79
N ASP A 289 -23.65 11.16 -8.09
CA ASP A 289 -23.14 11.49 -9.42
C ASP A 289 -21.65 11.14 -9.56
N LEU A 290 -21.05 10.47 -8.54
CA LEU A 290 -19.66 10.00 -8.60
C LEU A 290 -19.51 8.98 -9.72
N PRO A 291 -18.43 9.09 -10.54
CA PRO A 291 -18.09 8.04 -11.49
C PRO A 291 -17.82 6.71 -10.77
N ASP A 292 -18.42 5.62 -11.26
CA ASP A 292 -18.19 4.27 -10.69
C ASP A 292 -16.71 3.89 -10.69
N SER A 293 -15.95 4.36 -11.70
CA SER A 293 -14.51 4.12 -11.82
C SER A 293 -13.67 4.75 -10.70
N PHE A 294 -14.24 5.63 -9.88
CA PHE A 294 -13.53 6.17 -8.72
C PHE A 294 -13.47 5.20 -7.55
N HIS A 295 -14.42 4.28 -7.46
CA HIS A 295 -14.52 3.33 -6.34
C HIS A 295 -14.47 4.01 -4.96
N LEU A 296 -15.13 5.16 -4.84
CA LEU A 296 -15.18 5.97 -3.61
C LEU A 296 -16.58 6.06 -3.00
N ASN A 297 -17.56 5.34 -3.54
CA ASN A 297 -18.97 5.48 -3.12
C ASN A 297 -19.31 4.53 -1.95
N HIS A 298 -18.78 4.84 -0.77
CA HIS A 298 -19.08 4.09 0.46
C HIS A 298 -20.32 4.66 1.18
N PRO A 299 -21.19 3.81 1.78
CA PRO A 299 -22.44 4.26 2.42
C PRO A 299 -22.27 5.34 3.48
N SER A 300 -21.33 5.20 4.43
CA SER A 300 -21.15 6.08 5.60
C SER A 300 -19.90 6.96 5.54
N ARG A 301 -18.93 6.66 4.65
CA ARG A 301 -17.60 7.32 4.62
C ARG A 301 -17.45 8.32 3.48
N THR A 302 -18.32 8.25 2.48
CA THR A 302 -18.35 9.23 1.37
C THR A 302 -19.23 10.41 1.72
N GLY A 303 -18.71 11.63 1.54
CA GLY A 303 -19.45 12.87 1.77
C GLY A 303 -20.59 13.09 0.80
N ASP A 304 -21.53 13.96 1.15
CA ASP A 304 -22.66 14.35 0.27
C ASP A 304 -22.19 14.99 -1.03
N ILE A 305 -21.02 15.67 -0.95
CA ILE A 305 -20.25 16.19 -2.08
C ILE A 305 -18.83 15.64 -1.98
N VAL A 306 -18.28 15.28 -3.13
CA VAL A 306 -16.86 14.97 -3.31
C VAL A 306 -16.24 16.01 -4.20
N VAL A 307 -15.19 16.66 -3.71
CA VAL A 307 -14.44 17.70 -4.42
C VAL A 307 -13.08 17.14 -4.78
N THR A 308 -12.70 17.27 -6.03
CA THR A 308 -11.40 16.80 -6.51
C THR A 308 -10.60 17.93 -7.12
N THR A 309 -9.27 17.79 -7.07
CA THR A 309 -8.33 18.66 -7.78
C THR A 309 -7.30 17.81 -8.53
N ALA A 310 -6.51 18.44 -9.39
CA ALA A 310 -5.43 17.78 -10.12
C ALA A 310 -4.09 18.46 -9.82
N ALA A 311 -2.99 17.72 -9.97
CA ALA A 311 -1.66 18.29 -9.87
C ALA A 311 -1.50 19.50 -10.83
N PRO A 312 -0.74 20.53 -10.45
CA PRO A 312 0.07 20.67 -9.24
C PRO A 312 -0.67 21.28 -8.03
N ASN A 313 -2.02 21.20 -8.01
CA ASN A 313 -2.84 21.73 -6.91
C ASN A 313 -3.07 20.67 -5.85
N MET A 314 -3.15 21.07 -4.58
CA MET A 314 -3.59 20.21 -3.48
C MET A 314 -4.45 20.96 -2.46
N PHE A 315 -5.25 20.26 -1.68
CA PHE A 315 -5.95 20.82 -0.54
C PHE A 315 -4.98 21.13 0.61
N SER A 316 -5.03 22.34 1.14
CA SER A 316 -4.04 22.87 2.09
C SER A 316 -4.11 22.31 3.52
N SER A 317 -5.00 21.38 3.79
CA SER A 317 -5.12 20.72 5.10
C SER A 317 -3.89 19.88 5.50
N PHE A 318 -2.98 19.63 4.57
CA PHE A 318 -1.75 18.85 4.77
C PHE A 318 -0.46 19.68 4.84
N GLY A 319 -0.56 20.96 5.12
CA GLY A 319 0.60 21.85 5.08
C GLY A 319 0.99 22.25 3.65
N GLN A 320 2.29 22.42 3.41
CA GLN A 320 2.84 22.81 2.11
C GLN A 320 4.02 21.90 1.74
N PRO A 321 3.80 20.60 1.52
CA PRO A 321 4.85 19.70 1.05
C PRO A 321 5.27 20.07 -0.38
N LYS A 322 6.49 19.71 -0.79
CA LYS A 322 6.98 19.93 -2.16
C LYS A 322 6.49 18.85 -3.12
N GLY A 323 6.33 17.63 -2.64
CA GLY A 323 5.75 16.52 -3.39
C GLY A 323 4.49 16.00 -2.72
N MET A 324 3.57 15.47 -3.50
CA MET A 324 2.32 14.89 -3.04
C MET A 324 1.79 13.83 -4.02
N HIS A 325 0.93 13.01 -3.50
CA HIS A 325 0.21 11.94 -4.21
C HIS A 325 -1.30 12.04 -3.91
N GLY A 326 -2.11 11.03 -4.24
CA GLY A 326 -3.56 11.05 -4.01
C GLY A 326 -4.37 11.54 -5.21
N TYR A 327 -3.72 11.77 -6.35
CA TYR A 327 -4.35 12.19 -7.59
C TYR A 327 -5.00 11.02 -8.32
N ARG A 328 -5.59 11.28 -9.47
CA ARG A 328 -6.20 10.23 -10.29
C ARG A 328 -5.16 9.21 -10.74
N PRO A 329 -5.55 7.92 -10.79
CA PRO A 329 -4.62 6.87 -11.23
C PRO A 329 -4.16 7.01 -12.68
N GLU A 330 -4.86 7.81 -13.52
CA GLU A 330 -4.43 8.13 -14.88
C GLU A 330 -3.32 9.20 -14.94
N THR A 331 -2.96 9.79 -13.80
CA THR A 331 -1.83 10.73 -13.72
C THR A 331 -0.53 9.93 -13.78
N PRO A 332 0.34 10.12 -14.80
CA PRO A 332 1.51 9.26 -15.01
C PRO A 332 2.46 9.15 -13.81
N ASP A 333 2.61 10.24 -13.05
CA ASP A 333 3.48 10.27 -11.87
C ASP A 333 2.94 9.43 -10.70
N MET A 334 1.69 8.94 -10.79
CA MET A 334 1.08 8.12 -9.73
C MET A 334 1.34 6.62 -9.89
N TRP A 335 1.89 6.18 -11.01
CA TRP A 335 2.20 4.77 -11.28
C TRP A 335 3.54 4.34 -10.70
#